data_be4362ef5b7020950c2907d179659cd0
#
_entry.id   be4362ef5b7020950c2907d179659cd0
#
_cell.length_a   1.000
_cell.length_b   1.000
_cell.length_c   1.000
_cell.angle_alpha   90.00
_cell.angle_beta   90.00
_cell.angle_gamma   90.00
#
_symmetry.space_group_name_H-M   'P 1'
#
loop_
_entity.id
_entity.type
_entity.pdbx_description
1 polymer ?
#
loop_
_entity_poly.entity_id
_entity_poly.type
_entity_poly.pdbx_seq_one_letter_code
_entity_poly.pdbx_strand_id
1 'polypeptide(L)'
;STEQIAFADVLILNKTDLVGDGSLDTLEVRLRDMNRMAKVVRSEKANVPVETVLNLSAFDLDQVLERRPTFLEPEYPFEWTGVYSLEPGRYELSLAEGPDPAMSLVVVADQGKDDAALREGAEVCVRRYAELPLAVSPGAEIPVGTHVDLQLQSDGRKSFFIQVDTAVQVGLFAQHTAEEFDMQLM
;
A
#
# COMPACT_ATOMS: atom_id res chain seq x y z
N SER A 1 4.12 4.87 -18.39
CA SER A 1 4.79 5.32 -17.15
C SER A 1 6.20 4.74 -17.06
N THR A 2 7.08 5.37 -16.30
CA THR A 2 8.49 4.94 -16.17
C THR A 2 8.61 3.53 -15.57
N GLU A 3 7.74 3.16 -14.66
CA GLU A 3 7.69 1.81 -14.05
C GLU A 3 7.37 0.73 -15.07
N GLN A 4 6.42 0.96 -15.97
CA GLN A 4 6.10 -0.01 -17.03
C GLN A 4 7.30 -0.30 -17.93
N ILE A 5 8.14 0.71 -18.20
CA ILE A 5 9.37 0.54 -18.96
C ILE A 5 10.40 -0.24 -18.15
N ALA A 6 10.55 0.08 -16.87
CA ALA A 6 11.53 -0.54 -16.00
C ALA A 6 11.34 -2.06 -15.81
N PHE A 7 10.11 -2.55 -15.89
CA PHE A 7 9.74 -3.95 -15.70
C PHE A 7 9.35 -4.70 -16.99
N ALA A 8 9.48 -4.06 -18.14
CA ALA A 8 9.15 -4.71 -19.41
C ALA A 8 10.23 -5.69 -19.86
N ASP A 9 9.86 -6.88 -20.33
CA ASP A 9 10.76 -7.82 -20.99
C ASP A 9 10.98 -7.46 -22.45
N VAL A 10 9.95 -6.89 -23.10
CA VAL A 10 10.00 -6.38 -24.47
C VAL A 10 9.38 -5.01 -24.57
N LEU A 11 10.07 -4.12 -25.22
CA LEU A 11 9.62 -2.76 -25.57
C LEU A 11 9.43 -2.69 -27.09
N ILE A 12 8.20 -2.47 -27.54
CA ILE A 12 7.88 -2.32 -28.96
C ILE A 12 7.79 -0.83 -29.28
N LEU A 13 8.74 -0.32 -30.07
CA LEU A 13 8.69 1.01 -30.65
C LEU A 13 7.89 0.96 -31.94
N ASN A 14 6.61 1.31 -31.87
CA ASN A 14 5.73 1.29 -33.02
C ASN A 14 5.69 2.64 -33.74
N LYS A 15 5.25 2.63 -35.01
CA LYS A 15 5.17 3.81 -35.92
C LYS A 15 6.55 4.39 -36.23
N THR A 16 7.55 3.54 -36.41
CA THR A 16 8.91 3.97 -36.68
C THR A 16 9.04 4.63 -38.07
N ASP A 17 8.10 4.35 -38.96
CA ASP A 17 7.93 5.01 -40.28
C ASP A 17 7.63 6.51 -40.17
N LEU A 18 7.17 7.00 -39.03
CA LEU A 18 6.81 8.41 -38.83
C LEU A 18 7.95 9.26 -38.23
N VAL A 19 9.08 8.64 -37.88
CA VAL A 19 10.17 9.28 -37.13
C VAL A 19 11.51 8.98 -37.78
N GLY A 20 12.40 9.96 -37.85
CA GLY A 20 13.73 9.76 -38.42
C GLY A 20 14.63 8.89 -37.53
N ASP A 21 15.51 8.10 -38.14
CA ASP A 21 16.38 7.11 -37.50
C ASP A 21 17.18 7.70 -36.32
N GLY A 22 17.73 8.88 -36.43
CA GLY A 22 18.49 9.51 -35.33
C GLY A 22 17.68 9.78 -34.07
N SER A 23 16.37 10.04 -34.22
CA SER A 23 15.47 10.21 -33.07
C SER A 23 15.12 8.87 -32.45
N LEU A 24 14.99 7.82 -33.26
CA LEU A 24 14.75 6.45 -32.80
C LEU A 24 15.96 5.92 -32.02
N ASP A 25 17.16 6.12 -32.52
CA ASP A 25 18.40 5.73 -31.86
C ASP A 25 18.55 6.42 -30.50
N THR A 26 18.24 7.72 -30.44
CA THR A 26 18.26 8.47 -29.18
C THR A 26 17.24 7.92 -28.17
N LEU A 27 16.04 7.56 -28.62
CA LEU A 27 15.00 6.98 -27.78
C LEU A 27 15.41 5.60 -27.29
N GLU A 28 15.99 4.75 -28.12
CA GLU A 28 16.48 3.43 -27.71
C GLU A 28 17.57 3.52 -26.64
N VAL A 29 18.50 4.46 -26.76
CA VAL A 29 19.52 4.69 -25.73
C VAL A 29 18.86 5.02 -24.40
N ARG A 30 17.90 5.95 -24.37
CA ARG A 30 17.16 6.30 -23.14
C ARG A 30 16.38 5.14 -22.56
N LEU A 31 15.75 4.31 -23.40
CA LEU A 31 15.02 3.12 -22.94
C LEU A 31 15.96 2.07 -22.35
N ARG A 32 17.14 1.88 -22.95
CA ARG A 32 18.19 0.98 -22.44
C ARG A 32 18.81 1.49 -21.12
N ASP A 33 18.88 2.81 -20.92
CA ASP A 33 19.31 3.38 -19.65
C ASP A 33 18.28 3.13 -18.53
N MET A 34 16.98 3.11 -18.87
CA MET A 34 15.90 2.79 -17.94
C MET A 34 15.76 1.29 -17.67
N ASN A 35 15.92 0.47 -18.73
CA ASN A 35 15.82 -0.99 -18.63
C ASN A 35 16.79 -1.66 -19.61
N ARG A 36 17.96 -2.05 -19.10
CA ARG A 36 19.03 -2.70 -19.89
C ARG A 36 18.68 -4.13 -20.33
N MET A 37 17.70 -4.76 -19.66
CA MET A 37 17.33 -6.16 -19.89
C MET A 37 16.24 -6.29 -20.94
N ALA A 38 15.45 -5.23 -21.15
CA ALA A 38 14.36 -5.26 -22.11
C ALA A 38 14.89 -5.42 -23.55
N LYS A 39 14.27 -6.31 -24.31
CA LYS A 39 14.46 -6.43 -25.75
C LYS A 39 13.69 -5.29 -26.42
N VAL A 40 14.40 -4.36 -27.07
CA VAL A 40 13.75 -3.30 -27.85
C VAL A 40 13.54 -3.76 -29.28
N VAL A 41 12.31 -3.63 -29.78
CA VAL A 41 11.90 -4.04 -31.13
C VAL A 41 11.25 -2.86 -31.85
N ARG A 42 11.77 -2.47 -33.00
CA ARG A 42 11.14 -1.47 -33.89
C ARG A 42 10.02 -2.12 -34.72
N SER A 43 8.94 -1.41 -34.89
CA SER A 43 7.78 -1.91 -35.63
C SER A 43 7.08 -0.77 -36.41
N GLU A 44 6.50 -1.14 -37.54
CA GLU A 44 5.60 -0.31 -38.32
C GLU A 44 4.22 -0.95 -38.36
N LYS A 45 3.18 -0.14 -38.15
CA LYS A 45 1.76 -0.61 -38.12
C LYS A 45 1.52 -1.82 -37.22
N ALA A 46 2.25 -1.90 -36.07
CA ALA A 46 2.21 -3.01 -35.13
C ALA A 46 2.59 -4.37 -35.75
N ASN A 47 3.33 -4.40 -36.83
CA ASN A 47 3.79 -5.63 -37.49
C ASN A 47 4.99 -6.19 -36.69
N VAL A 48 4.72 -7.03 -35.71
CA VAL A 48 5.72 -7.72 -34.88
C VAL A 48 5.43 -9.23 -34.96
N PRO A 49 6.44 -10.07 -35.22
CA PRO A 49 6.25 -11.51 -35.13
C PRO A 49 5.67 -11.92 -33.79
N VAL A 50 4.65 -12.76 -33.79
CA VAL A 50 3.97 -13.21 -32.56
C VAL A 50 4.94 -13.87 -31.58
N GLU A 51 5.95 -14.55 -32.10
CA GLU A 51 7.02 -15.20 -31.34
C GLU A 51 7.87 -14.19 -30.55
N THR A 52 7.89 -12.91 -30.96
CA THR A 52 8.60 -11.85 -30.25
C THR A 52 7.92 -11.46 -28.94
N VAL A 53 6.60 -11.68 -28.82
CA VAL A 53 5.78 -11.36 -27.66
C VAL A 53 5.23 -12.61 -26.94
N LEU A 54 5.25 -13.75 -27.62
CA LEU A 54 4.96 -15.05 -27.02
C LEU A 54 6.28 -15.80 -26.77
N ASN A 55 6.27 -16.76 -25.86
CA ASN A 55 7.45 -17.55 -25.46
C ASN A 55 8.61 -16.72 -24.87
N LEU A 56 8.31 -15.54 -24.40
CA LEU A 56 9.19 -14.88 -23.46
C LEU A 56 9.16 -15.79 -22.21
N SER A 57 10.32 -16.21 -21.72
CA SER A 57 10.44 -16.65 -20.32
C SER A 57 10.23 -15.39 -19.47
N ALA A 58 9.04 -14.82 -19.59
CA ALA A 58 8.76 -13.40 -19.45
C ALA A 58 8.70 -12.94 -18.01
N PHE A 59 8.70 -13.82 -17.05
CA PHE A 59 8.72 -13.44 -15.64
C PHE A 59 9.90 -14.16 -14.95
N ASP A 60 11.02 -13.50 -14.91
CA ASP A 60 12.15 -13.92 -14.09
C ASP A 60 12.01 -13.33 -12.69
N LEU A 61 11.44 -14.13 -11.78
CA LEU A 61 11.22 -13.74 -10.40
C LEU A 61 12.52 -13.33 -9.71
N ASP A 62 13.64 -13.99 -10.02
CA ASP A 62 14.93 -13.69 -9.40
C ASP A 62 15.40 -12.28 -9.78
N GLN A 63 15.25 -11.88 -11.05
CA GLN A 63 15.55 -10.51 -11.49
C GLN A 63 14.61 -9.46 -10.87
N VAL A 64 13.34 -9.80 -10.69
CA VAL A 64 12.39 -8.89 -10.03
C VAL A 64 12.76 -8.72 -8.56
N LEU A 65 13.11 -9.79 -7.86
CA LEU A 65 13.54 -9.74 -6.46
C LEU A 65 14.88 -9.04 -6.25
N GLU A 66 15.82 -9.15 -7.21
CA GLU A 66 17.06 -8.37 -7.17
C GLU A 66 16.81 -6.85 -7.22
N ARG A 67 15.80 -6.42 -7.98
CA ARG A 67 15.45 -5.00 -8.14
C ARG A 67 14.47 -4.49 -7.08
N ARG A 68 13.59 -5.35 -6.63
CA ARG A 68 12.55 -5.08 -5.64
C ARG A 68 12.44 -6.27 -4.69
N PRO A 69 13.32 -6.36 -3.68
CA PRO A 69 13.34 -7.48 -2.72
C PRO A 69 11.99 -7.73 -2.06
N THR A 70 11.19 -6.69 -1.88
CA THR A 70 9.85 -6.72 -1.26
C THR A 70 8.72 -7.05 -2.23
N PHE A 71 9.02 -7.44 -3.51
CA PHE A 71 7.99 -7.67 -4.54
C PHE A 71 6.96 -8.75 -4.15
N LEU A 72 7.37 -9.74 -3.38
CA LEU A 72 6.47 -10.81 -2.88
C LEU A 72 5.86 -10.50 -1.51
N GLU A 73 6.28 -9.40 -0.89
CA GLU A 73 5.69 -9.00 0.39
C GLU A 73 4.30 -8.40 0.13
N PRO A 74 3.29 -8.78 0.92
CA PRO A 74 1.97 -8.20 0.78
C PRO A 74 2.04 -6.69 1.07
N GLU A 75 1.53 -5.87 0.16
CA GLU A 75 1.34 -4.44 0.41
C GLU A 75 0.06 -4.27 1.25
N TYR A 76 0.24 -3.93 2.52
CA TYR A 76 -0.88 -3.64 3.41
C TYR A 76 -1.32 -2.17 3.27
N PRO A 77 -2.63 -1.88 3.40
CA PRO A 77 -3.14 -0.51 3.40
C PRO A 77 -2.90 0.24 4.72
N PHE A 78 -2.12 -0.33 5.61
CA PHE A 78 -1.70 0.22 6.90
C PHE A 78 -0.20 0.00 7.10
N GLU A 79 0.44 0.92 7.79
CA GLU A 79 1.90 0.91 8.05
C GLU A 79 2.23 0.50 9.48
N TRP A 80 1.24 0.56 10.37
CA TRP A 80 1.45 0.30 11.79
C TRP A 80 0.38 -0.58 12.41
N THR A 81 0.80 -1.44 13.35
CA THR A 81 -0.08 -2.31 14.14
C THR A 81 0.36 -2.30 15.59
N GLY A 82 -0.59 -2.08 16.50
CA GLY A 82 -0.41 -2.23 17.94
C GLY A 82 -1.44 -3.19 18.54
N VAL A 83 -1.03 -4.07 19.44
CA VAL A 83 -1.95 -5.01 20.15
C VAL A 83 -1.93 -4.75 21.65
N TYR A 84 -3.10 -4.46 22.18
CA TYR A 84 -3.32 -4.08 23.57
C TYR A 84 -4.21 -5.11 24.28
N SER A 85 -3.88 -5.44 25.53
CA SER A 85 -4.78 -6.21 26.41
C SER A 85 -5.57 -5.21 27.22
N LEU A 86 -6.88 -5.15 27.01
CA LEU A 86 -7.77 -4.17 27.63
C LEU A 86 -8.77 -4.87 28.54
N GLU A 87 -8.97 -4.31 29.72
CA GLU A 87 -10.05 -4.69 30.65
C GLU A 87 -11.35 -3.96 30.29
N PRO A 88 -12.52 -4.37 30.82
CA PRO A 88 -13.76 -3.63 30.61
C PRO A 88 -13.60 -2.16 31.01
N GLY A 89 -13.90 -1.24 30.06
CA GLY A 89 -13.71 0.18 30.27
C GLY A 89 -13.81 0.99 29.00
N ARG A 90 -13.63 2.29 29.15
CA ARG A 90 -13.55 3.26 28.04
C ARG A 90 -12.14 3.78 27.94
N TYR A 91 -11.53 3.59 26.79
CA TYR A 91 -10.15 3.98 26.51
C TYR A 91 -10.11 5.18 25.58
N GLU A 92 -9.19 6.10 25.85
CA GLU A 92 -8.96 7.27 25.03
C GLU A 92 -7.81 6.98 24.05
N LEU A 93 -8.09 7.07 22.74
CA LEU A 93 -7.09 7.13 21.69
C LEU A 93 -6.86 8.60 21.35
N SER A 94 -5.68 9.10 21.68
CA SER A 94 -5.33 10.49 21.43
C SER A 94 -4.28 10.62 20.33
N LEU A 95 -4.49 11.57 19.40
CA LEU A 95 -3.59 11.90 18.30
C LEU A 95 -3.24 13.38 18.31
N ALA A 96 -1.96 13.71 18.06
CA ALA A 96 -1.54 15.07 17.76
C ALA A 96 -1.82 15.42 16.28
N GLU A 97 -1.46 16.64 15.90
CA GLU A 97 -1.43 17.01 14.49
C GLU A 97 -0.39 16.18 13.75
N GLY A 98 -0.71 15.76 12.54
CA GLY A 98 0.14 14.97 11.69
C GLY A 98 0.14 15.46 10.24
N PRO A 99 0.77 14.72 9.32
CA PRO A 99 0.90 15.13 7.93
C PRO A 99 -0.43 15.20 7.19
N ASP A 100 -1.42 14.39 7.59
CA ASP A 100 -2.71 14.26 6.93
C ASP A 100 -3.88 14.77 7.77
N PRO A 101 -4.95 15.27 7.12
CA PRO A 101 -6.13 15.80 7.80
C PRO A 101 -7.01 14.72 8.44
N ALA A 102 -6.72 13.46 8.20
CA ALA A 102 -7.41 12.31 8.78
C ALA A 102 -6.44 11.13 8.94
N MET A 103 -6.72 10.23 9.86
CA MET A 103 -6.03 8.95 10.06
C MET A 103 -6.99 7.80 9.79
N SER A 104 -6.72 7.01 8.76
CA SER A 104 -7.46 5.77 8.53
C SER A 104 -7.04 4.70 9.55
N LEU A 105 -8.02 4.04 10.14
CA LEU A 105 -7.82 3.06 11.22
C LEU A 105 -8.86 1.94 11.14
N VAL A 106 -8.44 0.73 11.48
CA VAL A 106 -9.32 -0.40 11.81
C VAL A 106 -8.97 -0.91 13.21
N VAL A 107 -9.98 -1.05 14.06
CA VAL A 107 -9.87 -1.65 15.40
C VAL A 107 -10.42 -3.07 15.32
N VAL A 108 -9.63 -4.08 15.68
CA VAL A 108 -10.02 -5.50 15.66
C VAL A 108 -10.06 -6.04 17.07
N ALA A 109 -11.17 -6.67 17.46
CA ALA A 109 -11.27 -7.41 18.72
C ALA A 109 -10.69 -8.83 18.58
N ASP A 110 -10.36 -9.45 19.71
CA ASP A 110 -9.81 -10.80 19.81
C ASP A 110 -8.50 -11.01 19.01
N GLN A 111 -7.73 -9.95 18.86
CA GLN A 111 -6.46 -9.94 18.11
C GLN A 111 -5.36 -10.63 18.95
N GLY A 112 -4.90 -11.80 18.50
CA GLY A 112 -3.73 -12.47 19.10
C GLY A 112 -2.42 -11.71 18.81
N LYS A 113 -1.36 -12.06 19.57
CA LYS A 113 -0.04 -11.41 19.51
C LYS A 113 1.03 -12.23 18.78
N ASP A 114 0.73 -13.49 18.46
CA ASP A 114 1.65 -14.32 17.70
C ASP A 114 1.58 -14.01 16.19
N ASP A 115 2.60 -14.43 15.44
CA ASP A 115 2.73 -14.13 14.02
C ASP A 115 1.53 -14.64 13.18
N ALA A 116 0.94 -15.75 13.54
CA ALA A 116 -0.21 -16.32 12.84
C ALA A 116 -1.46 -15.46 13.04
N ALA A 117 -1.73 -15.07 14.29
CA ALA A 117 -2.84 -14.21 14.64
C ALA A 117 -2.68 -12.79 14.05
N LEU A 118 -1.44 -12.25 14.00
CA LEU A 118 -1.17 -10.96 13.37
C LEU A 118 -1.44 -11.01 11.86
N ARG A 119 -1.09 -12.10 11.18
CA ARG A 119 -1.41 -12.28 9.75
C ARG A 119 -2.91 -12.40 9.51
N GLU A 120 -3.62 -13.15 10.34
CA GLU A 120 -5.09 -13.27 10.25
C GLU A 120 -5.76 -11.90 10.46
N GLY A 121 -5.34 -11.13 11.46
CA GLY A 121 -5.80 -9.77 11.70
C GLY A 121 -5.51 -8.84 10.52
N ALA A 122 -4.32 -8.92 9.94
CA ALA A 122 -3.95 -8.16 8.76
C ALA A 122 -4.87 -8.47 7.55
N GLU A 123 -5.19 -9.74 7.30
CA GLU A 123 -6.13 -10.14 6.23
C GLU A 123 -7.55 -9.60 6.48
N VAL A 124 -8.01 -9.61 7.73
CA VAL A 124 -9.29 -8.98 8.10
C VAL A 124 -9.24 -7.49 7.79
N CYS A 125 -8.16 -6.80 8.18
CA CYS A 125 -8.00 -5.37 7.95
C CYS A 125 -7.94 -5.01 6.46
N VAL A 126 -7.22 -5.76 5.63
CA VAL A 126 -7.19 -5.54 4.17
C VAL A 126 -8.61 -5.52 3.59
N ARG A 127 -9.46 -6.45 4.02
CA ARG A 127 -10.87 -6.49 3.58
C ARG A 127 -11.66 -5.27 4.08
N ARG A 128 -11.43 -4.84 5.33
CA ARG A 128 -12.09 -3.65 5.91
C ARG A 128 -11.64 -2.36 5.22
N TYR A 129 -10.35 -2.22 4.95
CA TYR A 129 -9.83 -1.06 4.22
C TYR A 129 -10.36 -0.94 2.77
N ALA A 130 -10.85 -2.02 2.18
CA ALA A 130 -11.53 -1.98 0.88
C ALA A 130 -12.96 -1.43 0.95
N GLU A 131 -13.54 -1.30 2.16
CA GLU A 131 -14.85 -0.68 2.38
C GLU A 131 -14.69 0.84 2.50
N LEU A 132 -15.75 1.61 2.22
CA LEU A 132 -15.73 3.05 2.44
C LEU A 132 -15.58 3.37 3.92
N PRO A 133 -14.64 4.25 4.30
CA PRO A 133 -14.42 4.59 5.70
C PRO A 133 -15.58 5.37 6.30
N LEU A 134 -15.87 5.09 7.55
CA LEU A 134 -16.76 5.91 8.36
C LEU A 134 -15.98 7.10 8.94
N ALA A 135 -16.40 8.32 8.66
CA ALA A 135 -15.80 9.50 9.27
C ALA A 135 -16.16 9.58 10.78
N VAL A 136 -15.13 9.65 11.64
CA VAL A 136 -15.27 9.75 13.08
C VAL A 136 -14.70 11.10 13.56
N SER A 137 -15.56 11.91 14.18
CA SER A 137 -15.17 13.20 14.72
C SER A 137 -14.50 13.09 16.10
N PRO A 138 -13.64 14.03 16.49
CA PRO A 138 -13.08 14.10 17.84
C PRO A 138 -14.17 14.03 18.92
N GLY A 139 -13.92 13.29 19.97
CA GLY A 139 -14.86 13.04 21.06
C GLY A 139 -15.82 11.87 20.85
N ALA A 140 -15.88 11.31 19.62
CA ALA A 140 -16.74 10.18 19.30
C ALA A 140 -16.08 8.83 19.59
N GLU A 141 -16.90 7.78 19.60
CA GLU A 141 -16.48 6.39 19.75
C GLU A 141 -16.07 5.79 18.41
N ILE A 142 -15.01 4.98 18.42
CA ILE A 142 -14.51 4.23 17.27
C ILE A 142 -15.21 2.87 17.26
N PRO A 143 -16.02 2.55 16.25
CA PRO A 143 -16.67 1.25 16.16
C PRO A 143 -15.64 0.16 15.83
N VAL A 144 -15.62 -0.91 16.63
CA VAL A 144 -14.76 -2.08 16.40
C VAL A 144 -15.18 -2.81 15.14
N GLY A 145 -14.20 -3.30 14.37
CA GLY A 145 -14.41 -4.05 13.13
C GLY A 145 -14.82 -3.21 11.92
N THR A 146 -14.73 -1.88 12.01
CA THR A 146 -15.10 -0.96 10.95
C THR A 146 -13.88 -0.16 10.48
N HIS A 147 -13.77 0.08 9.18
CA HIS A 147 -12.81 1.04 8.63
C HIS A 147 -13.28 2.46 8.95
N VAL A 148 -12.46 3.24 9.64
CA VAL A 148 -12.79 4.61 10.04
C VAL A 148 -11.73 5.59 9.57
N ASP A 149 -12.15 6.82 9.28
CA ASP A 149 -11.29 7.99 9.12
C ASP A 149 -11.47 8.92 10.32
N LEU A 150 -10.49 8.92 11.21
CA LEU A 150 -10.43 9.83 12.35
C LEU A 150 -10.14 11.24 11.85
N GLN A 151 -11.07 12.16 12.07
CA GLN A 151 -10.97 13.53 11.55
C GLN A 151 -10.01 14.37 12.41
N LEU A 152 -8.94 14.93 11.80
CA LEU A 152 -7.86 15.64 12.49
C LEU A 152 -7.73 17.12 12.05
N GLN A 153 -8.68 17.62 11.28
CA GLN A 153 -8.63 18.92 10.57
C GLN A 153 -8.57 20.18 11.44
N SER A 154 -8.62 20.07 12.77
CA SER A 154 -8.52 21.21 13.69
C SER A 154 -7.18 21.22 14.41
N ASP A 155 -6.77 22.37 14.95
CA ASP A 155 -5.54 22.50 15.72
C ASP A 155 -5.57 21.68 17.03
N GLY A 156 -4.40 21.25 17.49
CA GLY A 156 -4.17 20.57 18.75
C GLY A 156 -4.52 19.08 18.76
N ARG A 157 -4.30 18.45 19.89
CA ARG A 157 -4.51 17.00 20.10
C ARG A 157 -6.00 16.64 20.05
N LYS A 158 -6.33 15.53 19.41
CA LYS A 158 -7.69 14.99 19.27
C LYS A 158 -7.83 13.72 20.10
N SER A 159 -8.99 13.53 20.69
CA SER A 159 -9.35 12.33 21.47
C SER A 159 -10.49 11.60 20.81
N PHE A 160 -10.36 10.27 20.71
CA PHE A 160 -11.38 9.34 20.26
C PHE A 160 -11.50 8.25 21.31
N PHE A 161 -12.59 7.49 21.31
CA PHE A 161 -12.81 6.53 22.37
C PHE A 161 -13.08 5.13 21.85
N ILE A 162 -12.56 4.13 22.56
CA ILE A 162 -12.83 2.71 22.31
C ILE A 162 -13.54 2.19 23.56
N GLN A 163 -14.76 1.65 23.37
CA GLN A 163 -15.52 1.01 24.44
C GLN A 163 -15.24 -0.49 24.46
N VAL A 164 -14.90 -1.02 25.61
CA VAL A 164 -14.64 -2.45 25.86
C VAL A 164 -15.57 -2.95 26.94
N ASP A 165 -16.43 -3.93 26.63
CA ASP A 165 -17.41 -4.46 27.56
C ASP A 165 -16.90 -5.69 28.33
N THR A 166 -15.96 -6.43 27.75
CA THR A 166 -15.31 -7.61 28.34
C THR A 166 -13.81 -7.54 28.12
N ALA A 167 -13.02 -8.16 29.01
CA ALA A 167 -11.57 -8.24 28.83
C ALA A 167 -11.23 -8.85 27.47
N VAL A 168 -10.46 -8.12 26.65
CA VAL A 168 -10.19 -8.48 25.25
C VAL A 168 -8.81 -8.00 24.81
N GLN A 169 -8.21 -8.69 23.86
CA GLN A 169 -7.06 -8.18 23.12
C GLN A 169 -7.56 -7.41 21.91
N VAL A 170 -7.13 -6.15 21.77
CA VAL A 170 -7.53 -5.27 20.70
C VAL A 170 -6.34 -4.96 19.83
N GLY A 171 -6.46 -5.18 18.51
CA GLY A 171 -5.50 -4.75 17.50
C GLY A 171 -5.91 -3.43 16.89
N LEU A 172 -4.99 -2.48 16.82
CA LEU A 172 -5.12 -1.24 16.07
C LEU A 172 -4.27 -1.36 14.80
N PHE A 173 -4.87 -1.16 13.64
CA PHE A 173 -4.20 -1.18 12.34
C PHE A 173 -4.39 0.19 11.72
N ALA A 174 -3.32 0.99 11.69
CA ALA A 174 -3.36 2.40 11.28
C ALA A 174 -2.61 2.62 9.97
N GLN A 175 -3.13 3.51 9.14
CA GLN A 175 -2.54 3.89 7.85
C GLN A 175 -1.12 4.46 8.03
N HIS A 176 -0.87 5.20 9.10
CA HIS A 176 0.41 5.82 9.42
C HIS A 176 0.99 5.28 10.72
N THR A 177 2.27 5.54 10.94
CA THR A 177 2.93 5.14 12.18
C THR A 177 2.41 5.90 13.39
N ALA A 178 2.51 5.31 14.58
CA ALA A 178 2.07 5.95 15.81
C ALA A 178 2.86 7.23 16.12
N GLU A 179 4.14 7.27 15.72
CA GLU A 179 5.04 8.38 15.95
C GLU A 179 4.66 9.63 15.14
N GLU A 180 4.16 9.48 13.91
CA GLU A 180 3.79 10.61 13.03
C GLU A 180 2.67 11.47 13.61
N PHE A 181 1.80 10.87 14.41
CA PHE A 181 0.67 11.54 15.06
C PHE A 181 0.80 11.58 16.59
N ASP A 182 1.94 11.20 17.15
CA ASP A 182 2.11 11.00 18.60
C ASP A 182 0.88 10.29 19.21
N MET A 183 0.51 9.15 18.59
CA MET A 183 -0.68 8.37 18.92
C MET A 183 -0.49 7.64 20.25
N GLN A 184 -1.45 7.81 21.17
CA GLN A 184 -1.40 7.21 22.50
C GLN A 184 -2.77 6.62 22.85
N LEU A 185 -2.76 5.38 23.40
CA LEU A 185 -3.95 4.73 23.98
C LEU A 185 -3.82 4.72 25.49
N MET A 186 -4.81 5.30 26.19
CA MET A 186 -4.82 5.48 27.66
C MET A 186 -6.11 4.94 28.28
#